data_81591e63eaac25eb4a6b720139d7ca2a
#
_entry.id   81591e63eaac25eb4a6b720139d7ca2a
#
_cell.length_a   1.000
_cell.length_b   1.000
_cell.length_c   1.000
_cell.angle_alpha   90.00
_cell.angle_beta   90.00
_cell.angle_gamma   90.00
#
_symmetry.space_group_name_H-M   'P 1'
#
loop_
_entity.id
_entity.type
_entity.pdbx_description
1 polymer ?
#
loop_
_entity_poly.entity_id
_entity_poly.type
_entity_poly.pdbx_seq_one_letter_code
_entity_poly.pdbx_strand_id
1 'polypeptide(L)'
;ILVDPSGAVVYNYFRIDVEKLIAELKRAESAPPLPTPDAGTITWRDVIEHAKGNNPPPPRRLELDDAQWRQRLTPEQYRVTRQRGTEPAHSSDMCALFEPGVYGCVCCGTELFDASSKFRSKSGWPSFRQALAPGLIAHHYDSSHGMTRIETTCNVCDAHLGHVFP
;
A
#
# COMPACT_ATOMS: atom_id res chain seq x y z
N ILE A 1 10.74 4.90 -5.03
CA ILE A 1 10.31 4.17 -3.83
C ILE A 1 11.52 3.49 -3.23
N LEU A 2 11.78 3.73 -2.00
CA LEU A 2 12.98 3.26 -1.30
C LEU A 2 12.59 2.58 0.01
N VAL A 3 13.32 1.55 0.34
CA VAL A 3 13.29 0.90 1.64
C VAL A 3 14.65 1.09 2.28
N ASP A 4 14.68 1.28 3.57
CA ASP A 4 15.89 1.36 4.38
C ASP A 4 16.48 -0.06 4.60
N PRO A 5 17.76 -0.22 4.96
CA PRO A 5 18.39 -1.52 5.23
C PRO A 5 17.66 -2.37 6.30
N SER A 6 16.75 -1.79 7.05
CA SER A 6 15.88 -2.51 8.00
C SER A 6 14.62 -3.11 7.38
N GLY A 7 14.41 -2.99 6.06
CA GLY A 7 13.32 -3.65 5.34
C GLY A 7 12.00 -2.87 5.30
N ALA A 8 12.02 -1.54 5.36
CA ALA A 8 10.82 -0.72 5.32
C ALA A 8 10.33 -0.39 3.91
N VAL A 9 9.04 -0.24 3.73
CA VAL A 9 8.32 -0.10 2.45
C VAL A 9 7.79 1.31 2.26
N VAL A 10 7.85 1.84 1.02
CA VAL A 10 7.44 3.21 0.68
C VAL A 10 6.20 3.21 -0.20
N TYR A 11 5.22 4.04 0.12
CA TYR A 11 3.91 4.08 -0.53
C TYR A 11 3.41 5.49 -0.84
N ASN A 12 2.58 5.57 -1.87
CA ASN A 12 1.93 6.78 -2.32
C ASN A 12 0.49 6.86 -1.79
N TYR A 13 0.18 7.81 -0.90
CA TYR A 13 -1.15 7.96 -0.33
C TYR A 13 -1.73 9.36 -0.45
N PHE A 14 -3.04 9.38 -0.71
CA PHE A 14 -3.90 10.55 -0.56
C PHE A 14 -4.65 10.48 0.77
N ARG A 15 -4.86 11.63 1.40
CA ARG A 15 -5.65 11.76 2.61
C ARG A 15 -7.09 11.29 2.34
N ILE A 16 -7.58 10.34 3.13
CA ILE A 16 -8.96 9.92 3.08
C ILE A 16 -9.81 10.98 3.79
N ASP A 17 -10.90 11.41 3.15
CA ASP A 17 -11.93 12.22 3.81
C ASP A 17 -12.64 11.35 4.86
N VAL A 18 -12.41 11.67 6.12
CA VAL A 18 -12.87 10.88 7.28
C VAL A 18 -14.40 10.76 7.32
N GLU A 19 -15.15 11.77 6.87
CA GLU A 19 -16.62 11.72 6.87
C GLU A 19 -17.17 10.73 5.83
N LYS A 20 -16.52 10.62 4.68
CA LYS A 20 -16.86 9.64 3.64
C LYS A 20 -16.50 8.22 4.08
N LEU A 21 -15.40 8.06 4.82
CA LEU A 21 -14.96 6.80 5.40
C LEU A 21 -15.93 6.29 6.48
N ILE A 22 -16.44 7.18 7.36
CA ILE A 22 -17.42 6.83 8.40
C ILE A 22 -18.72 6.31 7.78
N ALA A 23 -19.15 6.85 6.65
CA ALA A 23 -20.34 6.36 5.94
C ALA A 23 -20.13 4.98 5.31
N GLU A 24 -18.92 4.66 4.85
CA GLU A 24 -18.57 3.35 4.30
C GLU A 24 -18.25 2.32 5.41
N LEU A 25 -17.67 2.71 6.54
CA LEU A 25 -17.41 1.85 7.70
C LEU A 25 -18.70 1.33 8.33
N LYS A 26 -19.78 2.12 8.35
CA LYS A 26 -21.11 1.65 8.77
C LYS A 26 -21.69 0.55 7.88
N ARG A 27 -21.20 0.39 6.66
CA ARG A 27 -21.52 -0.73 5.76
C ARG A 27 -20.62 -1.96 5.96
N ALA A 28 -19.46 -1.79 6.58
CA ALA A 28 -18.45 -2.83 6.77
C ALA A 28 -18.50 -3.51 8.16
N GLU A 29 -19.50 -3.22 8.98
CA GLU A 29 -19.66 -3.82 10.33
C GLU A 29 -19.89 -5.34 10.34
N SER A 30 -19.91 -6.00 9.17
CA SER A 30 -19.95 -7.46 9.04
C SER A 30 -18.61 -8.09 8.60
N ALA A 31 -17.54 -7.31 8.45
CA ALA A 31 -16.23 -7.86 8.11
C ALA A 31 -15.55 -8.45 9.37
N PRO A 32 -14.87 -9.61 9.27
CA PRO A 32 -14.14 -10.17 10.40
C PRO A 32 -13.05 -9.17 10.87
N PRO A 33 -12.77 -9.10 12.19
CA PRO A 33 -11.74 -8.22 12.72
C PRO A 33 -10.38 -8.54 12.09
N LEU A 34 -9.62 -7.48 11.76
CA LEU A 34 -8.26 -7.62 11.28
C LEU A 34 -7.42 -8.39 12.32
N PRO A 35 -6.51 -9.30 11.87
CA PRO A 35 -5.64 -10.00 12.79
C PRO A 35 -4.77 -9.01 13.57
N THR A 36 -4.59 -9.30 14.86
CA THR A 36 -3.80 -8.48 15.77
C THR A 36 -2.33 -8.39 15.37
N PRO A 37 -1.61 -7.29 15.71
CA PRO A 37 -0.24 -7.00 15.23
C PRO A 37 0.88 -7.97 15.65
N ASP A 38 0.58 -9.06 16.32
CA ASP A 38 1.55 -10.07 16.80
C ASP A 38 1.98 -11.11 15.73
N ALA A 39 1.48 -11.00 14.51
CA ALA A 39 1.91 -11.84 13.39
C ALA A 39 3.22 -11.27 12.80
N GLY A 40 4.29 -11.89 13.13
CA GLY A 40 5.71 -11.68 12.82
C GLY A 40 6.07 -10.63 11.75
N THR A 41 7.06 -9.82 12.06
CA THR A 41 7.67 -8.86 11.12
C THR A 41 8.06 -9.59 9.84
N ILE A 42 7.54 -9.12 8.69
CA ILE A 42 7.92 -9.66 7.37
C ILE A 42 9.42 -9.44 7.15
N THR A 43 10.13 -10.49 6.77
CA THR A 43 11.57 -10.44 6.47
C THR A 43 11.81 -10.25 4.98
N TRP A 44 13.04 -9.85 4.58
CA TRP A 44 13.41 -9.79 3.16
C TRP A 44 13.30 -11.15 2.45
N ARG A 45 13.51 -12.25 3.16
CA ARG A 45 13.31 -13.61 2.64
C ARG A 45 11.83 -13.83 2.30
N ASP A 46 10.92 -13.41 3.17
CA ASP A 46 9.47 -13.55 2.93
C ASP A 46 9.04 -12.71 1.73
N VAL A 47 9.56 -11.48 1.60
CA VAL A 47 9.32 -10.61 0.43
C VAL A 47 9.74 -11.29 -0.87
N ILE A 48 10.91 -11.93 -0.90
CA ILE A 48 11.39 -12.69 -2.07
C ILE A 48 10.47 -13.88 -2.37
N GLU A 49 10.07 -14.65 -1.35
CA GLU A 49 9.17 -15.79 -1.55
C GLU A 49 7.78 -15.34 -2.03
N HIS A 50 7.26 -14.26 -1.49
CA HIS A 50 6.01 -13.66 -1.97
C HIS A 50 6.12 -13.24 -3.45
N ALA A 51 7.22 -12.58 -3.82
CA ALA A 51 7.45 -12.14 -5.20
C ALA A 51 7.57 -13.29 -6.21
N LYS A 52 7.89 -14.52 -5.75
CA LYS A 52 7.85 -15.75 -6.55
C LYS A 52 6.43 -16.31 -6.77
N GLY A 53 5.40 -15.66 -6.26
CA GLY A 53 4.02 -16.08 -6.37
C GLY A 53 3.42 -16.70 -5.09
N ASN A 54 4.17 -16.71 -4.00
CA ASN A 54 3.73 -17.27 -2.72
C ASN A 54 3.16 -16.18 -1.78
N ASN A 55 2.47 -15.17 -2.34
CA ASN A 55 1.80 -14.16 -1.53
C ASN A 55 0.74 -14.80 -0.62
N PRO A 56 0.63 -14.37 0.65
CA PRO A 56 -0.48 -14.76 1.49
C PRO A 56 -1.83 -14.38 0.84
N PRO A 57 -2.90 -15.16 1.07
CA PRO A 57 -4.20 -14.81 0.54
C PRO A 57 -4.68 -13.46 1.14
N PRO A 58 -5.34 -12.62 0.34
CA PRO A 58 -5.91 -11.37 0.85
C PRO A 58 -7.11 -11.67 1.76
N PRO A 59 -7.43 -10.78 2.73
CA PRO A 59 -8.60 -10.93 3.59
C PRO A 59 -9.91 -10.85 2.82
N ARG A 60 -9.91 -10.19 1.66
CA ARG A 60 -11.01 -10.07 0.70
C ARG A 60 -10.46 -9.69 -0.67
N ARG A 61 -11.30 -9.79 -1.72
CA ARG A 61 -10.97 -9.27 -3.06
C ARG A 61 -11.98 -8.21 -3.48
N LEU A 62 -11.48 -7.17 -4.16
CA LEU A 62 -12.28 -6.17 -4.85
C LEU A 62 -11.79 -6.07 -6.29
N GLU A 63 -12.61 -6.56 -7.21
CA GLU A 63 -12.35 -6.52 -8.63
C GLU A 63 -13.36 -5.58 -9.29
N LEU A 64 -12.87 -4.56 -9.97
CA LEU A 64 -13.66 -3.62 -10.75
C LEU A 64 -13.05 -3.53 -12.14
N ASP A 65 -13.89 -3.22 -13.14
CA ASP A 65 -13.42 -2.94 -14.48
C ASP A 65 -12.74 -1.56 -14.58
N ASP A 66 -12.11 -1.30 -15.72
CA ASP A 66 -11.37 -0.05 -15.96
C ASP A 66 -12.27 1.19 -15.88
N ALA A 67 -13.50 1.11 -16.39
CA ALA A 67 -14.44 2.21 -16.36
C ALA A 67 -14.89 2.55 -14.94
N GLN A 68 -15.12 1.52 -14.11
CA GLN A 68 -15.46 1.68 -12.70
C GLN A 68 -14.31 2.30 -11.91
N TRP A 69 -13.06 1.90 -12.17
CA TRP A 69 -11.88 2.53 -11.54
C TRP A 69 -11.76 4.00 -11.93
N ARG A 70 -11.96 4.36 -13.21
CA ARG A 70 -11.90 5.75 -13.67
C ARG A 70 -13.00 6.62 -13.05
N GLN A 71 -14.15 6.06 -12.73
CA GLN A 71 -15.22 6.78 -12.04
C GLN A 71 -14.92 7.04 -10.55
N ARG A 72 -14.14 6.17 -9.90
CA ARG A 72 -13.80 6.25 -8.47
C ARG A 72 -12.58 7.11 -8.18
N LEU A 73 -11.65 7.17 -9.10
CA LEU A 73 -10.32 7.73 -8.91
C LEU A 73 -10.18 9.04 -9.70
N THR A 74 -9.41 9.97 -9.16
CA THR A 74 -8.96 11.10 -9.98
C THR A 74 -8.04 10.60 -11.10
N PRO A 75 -7.84 11.35 -12.19
CA PRO A 75 -6.91 10.94 -13.25
C PRO A 75 -5.51 10.62 -12.73
N GLU A 76 -5.01 11.39 -11.75
CA GLU A 76 -3.69 11.17 -11.17
C GLU A 76 -3.66 9.90 -10.30
N GLN A 77 -4.67 9.69 -9.44
CA GLN A 77 -4.80 8.46 -8.66
C GLN A 77 -4.87 7.23 -9.58
N TYR A 78 -5.65 7.31 -10.65
CA TYR A 78 -5.77 6.24 -11.63
C TYR A 78 -4.42 5.97 -12.31
N ARG A 79 -3.71 7.01 -12.77
CA ARG A 79 -2.38 6.89 -13.38
C ARG A 79 -1.39 6.19 -12.45
N VAL A 80 -1.34 6.58 -11.18
CA VAL A 80 -0.41 6.00 -10.21
C VAL A 80 -0.81 4.57 -9.87
N THR A 81 -2.08 4.33 -9.51
CA THR A 81 -2.47 3.05 -8.91
C THR A 81 -2.85 1.96 -9.92
N ARG A 82 -3.37 2.35 -11.09
CA ARG A 82 -3.83 1.38 -12.11
C ARG A 82 -2.91 1.28 -13.33
N GLN A 83 -2.11 2.31 -13.59
CA GLN A 83 -1.14 2.33 -14.70
C GLN A 83 0.31 2.26 -14.21
N ARG A 84 0.53 1.95 -12.91
CA ARG A 84 1.88 1.84 -12.30
C ARG A 84 2.73 3.10 -12.48
N GLY A 85 2.08 4.26 -12.45
CA GLY A 85 2.76 5.55 -12.49
C GLY A 85 3.44 5.87 -11.16
N THR A 86 4.28 6.90 -11.18
CA THR A 86 4.90 7.46 -9.98
C THR A 86 4.63 8.96 -9.96
N GLU A 87 4.18 9.48 -8.84
CA GLU A 87 4.09 10.92 -8.64
C GLU A 87 5.47 11.53 -8.36
N PRO A 88 5.65 12.83 -8.61
CA PRO A 88 6.92 13.51 -8.30
C PRO A 88 7.29 13.36 -6.82
N ALA A 89 8.59 13.24 -6.54
CA ALA A 89 9.08 13.23 -5.18
C ALA A 89 8.69 14.53 -4.44
N HIS A 90 8.31 14.42 -3.16
CA HIS A 90 7.86 15.53 -2.32
C HIS A 90 6.58 16.26 -2.80
N SER A 91 5.80 15.67 -3.71
CA SER A 91 4.54 16.24 -4.19
C SER A 91 3.36 16.08 -3.23
N SER A 92 3.53 15.28 -2.17
CA SER A 92 2.48 15.01 -1.18
C SER A 92 2.91 15.43 0.23
N ASP A 93 2.01 16.11 0.95
CA ASP A 93 2.18 16.44 2.38
C ASP A 93 2.32 15.19 3.26
N MET A 94 1.87 14.03 2.76
CA MET A 94 2.03 12.75 3.44
C MET A 94 3.49 12.41 3.75
N CYS A 95 4.46 12.94 2.99
CA CYS A 95 5.89 12.73 3.29
C CYS A 95 6.28 13.29 4.66
N ALA A 96 5.73 14.44 5.04
CA ALA A 96 6.04 15.14 6.28
C ALA A 96 5.09 14.82 7.44
N LEU A 97 3.93 14.19 7.16
CA LEU A 97 2.91 13.89 8.16
C LEU A 97 3.34 12.68 9.01
N PHE A 98 3.54 12.89 10.32
CA PHE A 98 3.91 11.86 11.30
C PHE A 98 2.96 11.82 12.50
N GLU A 99 1.75 12.32 12.33
CA GLU A 99 0.69 12.25 13.34
C GLU A 99 0.17 10.81 13.45
N PRO A 100 -0.31 10.39 14.64
CA PRO A 100 -0.95 9.09 14.81
C PRO A 100 -2.12 8.91 13.83
N GLY A 101 -2.25 7.71 13.27
CA GLY A 101 -3.31 7.39 12.34
C GLY A 101 -2.99 6.17 11.49
N VAL A 102 -3.91 5.84 10.60
CA VAL A 102 -3.79 4.70 9.69
C VAL A 102 -3.80 5.18 8.25
N TYR A 103 -2.95 4.58 7.43
CA TYR A 103 -2.86 4.83 5.99
C TYR A 103 -3.61 3.75 5.23
N GLY A 104 -4.59 4.17 4.42
CA GLY A 104 -5.44 3.28 3.64
C GLY A 104 -5.14 3.30 2.15
N CYS A 105 -5.55 2.26 1.45
CA CYS A 105 -5.50 2.20 0.00
C CYS A 105 -6.53 3.16 -0.62
N VAL A 106 -6.09 4.11 -1.43
CA VAL A 106 -6.98 5.09 -2.08
C VAL A 106 -8.02 4.44 -3.01
N CYS A 107 -7.74 3.25 -3.54
CA CYS A 107 -8.64 2.54 -4.45
C CYS A 107 -9.78 1.84 -3.72
N CYS A 108 -9.50 1.15 -2.61
CA CYS A 108 -10.46 0.25 -1.96
C CYS A 108 -10.70 0.54 -0.47
N GLY A 109 -10.01 1.55 0.10
CA GLY A 109 -10.15 1.92 1.52
C GLY A 109 -9.52 0.93 2.50
N THR A 110 -8.91 -0.17 2.05
CA THR A 110 -8.26 -1.13 2.96
C THR A 110 -7.15 -0.45 3.74
N GLU A 111 -7.19 -0.55 5.05
CA GLU A 111 -6.13 -0.07 5.94
C GLU A 111 -4.86 -0.91 5.74
N LEU A 112 -3.74 -0.24 5.49
CA LEU A 112 -2.51 -0.90 5.08
C LEU A 112 -1.35 -0.68 6.06
N PHE A 113 -1.23 0.53 6.64
CA PHE A 113 -0.11 0.88 7.50
C PHE A 113 -0.54 1.73 8.68
N ASP A 114 0.09 1.49 9.83
CA ASP A 114 0.02 2.37 10.98
C ASP A 114 1.11 3.44 10.91
N ALA A 115 0.80 4.67 11.37
CA ALA A 115 1.74 5.78 11.40
C ALA A 115 2.98 5.48 12.26
N SER A 116 2.87 4.61 13.27
CA SER A 116 4.01 4.19 14.10
C SER A 116 5.07 3.40 13.32
N SER A 117 4.68 2.75 12.21
CA SER A 117 5.61 2.05 11.32
C SER A 117 6.29 2.98 10.31
N LYS A 118 5.85 4.25 10.21
CA LYS A 118 6.39 5.22 9.28
C LYS A 118 7.75 5.77 9.72
N PHE A 119 8.62 6.04 8.75
CA PHE A 119 9.93 6.62 9.04
C PHE A 119 10.37 7.64 7.97
N ARG A 120 11.39 8.46 8.30
CA ARG A 120 11.97 9.47 7.39
C ARG A 120 13.05 8.83 6.51
N SER A 121 12.71 8.54 5.25
CA SER A 121 13.62 7.86 4.31
C SER A 121 14.44 8.78 3.41
N LYS A 122 14.15 10.08 3.37
CA LYS A 122 14.71 11.04 2.41
C LYS A 122 14.41 10.73 0.94
N SER A 123 13.55 9.75 0.65
CA SER A 123 13.18 9.35 -0.72
C SER A 123 12.30 10.36 -1.42
N GLY A 124 11.53 11.15 -0.68
CA GLY A 124 10.50 12.05 -1.19
C GLY A 124 9.11 11.41 -1.25
N TRP A 125 8.96 10.19 -0.73
CA TRP A 125 7.67 9.49 -0.60
C TRP A 125 7.47 8.95 0.82
N PRO A 126 6.22 8.76 1.27
CA PRO A 126 5.93 8.13 2.56
C PRO A 126 6.54 6.73 2.65
N SER A 127 7.22 6.41 3.74
CA SER A 127 7.96 5.17 3.93
C SER A 127 7.56 4.46 5.20
N PHE A 128 7.31 3.16 5.13
CA PHE A 128 6.82 2.35 6.24
C PHE A 128 7.66 1.08 6.40
N ARG A 129 7.85 0.63 7.65
CA ARG A 129 8.66 -0.56 7.98
C ARG A 129 7.89 -1.85 7.77
N GLN A 130 6.58 -1.82 7.98
CA GLN A 130 5.72 -3.01 7.88
C GLN A 130 4.27 -2.62 7.62
N ALA A 131 3.51 -3.53 7.03
CA ALA A 131 2.06 -3.42 6.92
C ALA A 131 1.38 -3.71 8.26
N LEU A 132 0.11 -3.31 8.40
CA LEU A 132 -0.72 -3.60 9.60
C LEU A 132 -0.89 -5.11 9.85
N ALA A 133 -0.94 -5.92 8.80
CA ALA A 133 -1.09 -7.37 8.93
C ALA A 133 -0.54 -8.09 7.68
N PRO A 134 -0.16 -9.37 7.81
CA PRO A 134 0.15 -10.22 6.67
C PRO A 134 -1.03 -10.31 5.69
N GLY A 135 -0.74 -10.44 4.40
CA GLY A 135 -1.76 -10.58 3.36
C GLY A 135 -2.44 -9.28 2.92
N LEU A 136 -2.12 -8.12 3.52
CA LEU A 136 -2.61 -6.81 3.05
C LEU A 136 -1.84 -6.31 1.83
N ILE A 137 -0.57 -6.67 1.74
CA ILE A 137 0.35 -6.28 0.67
C ILE A 137 0.78 -7.52 -0.10
N ALA A 138 0.72 -7.47 -1.43
CA ALA A 138 1.32 -8.45 -2.31
C ALA A 138 2.62 -7.92 -2.90
N HIS A 139 3.53 -8.82 -3.22
CA HIS A 139 4.86 -8.54 -3.77
C HIS A 139 4.99 -9.21 -5.14
N HIS A 140 5.57 -8.51 -6.12
CA HIS A 140 5.74 -8.99 -7.48
C HIS A 140 7.11 -8.59 -8.03
N TYR A 141 7.77 -9.45 -8.79
CA TYR A 141 8.97 -9.03 -9.51
C TYR A 141 8.62 -7.99 -10.58
N ASP A 142 9.38 -6.91 -10.61
CA ASP A 142 9.31 -5.86 -11.62
C ASP A 142 10.67 -5.73 -12.30
N SER A 143 10.70 -6.05 -13.60
CA SER A 143 11.90 -5.91 -14.44
C SER A 143 11.82 -4.72 -15.40
N SER A 144 10.88 -3.81 -15.21
CA SER A 144 10.73 -2.61 -16.03
C SER A 144 11.93 -1.66 -15.88
N HIS A 145 12.12 -0.79 -16.87
CA HIS A 145 13.18 0.24 -16.89
C HIS A 145 14.62 -0.29 -16.73
N GLY A 146 14.86 -1.57 -17.12
CA GLY A 146 16.18 -2.18 -17.03
C GLY A 146 16.68 -2.45 -15.60
N MET A 147 15.80 -2.42 -14.61
CA MET A 147 16.09 -2.69 -13.20
C MET A 147 15.31 -3.92 -12.73
N THR A 148 15.89 -4.69 -11.82
CA THR A 148 15.13 -5.72 -11.10
C THR A 148 14.74 -5.20 -9.73
N ARG A 149 13.44 -5.06 -9.50
CA ARG A 149 12.85 -4.54 -8.26
C ARG A 149 11.74 -5.48 -7.80
N ILE A 150 11.21 -5.25 -6.61
CA ILE A 150 9.99 -5.90 -6.15
C ILE A 150 8.91 -4.82 -5.99
N GLU A 151 7.89 -4.88 -6.84
CA GLU A 151 6.68 -4.07 -6.75
C GLU A 151 5.84 -4.51 -5.57
N THR A 152 5.21 -3.58 -4.90
CA THR A 152 4.21 -3.82 -3.87
C THR A 152 2.84 -3.34 -4.34
N THR A 153 1.83 -4.17 -4.16
CA THR A 153 0.43 -3.83 -4.49
C THR A 153 -0.48 -4.05 -3.28
N CYS A 154 -1.60 -3.36 -3.27
CA CYS A 154 -2.68 -3.69 -2.34
C CYS A 154 -3.23 -5.08 -2.70
N ASN A 155 -3.10 -6.05 -1.81
CA ASN A 155 -3.50 -7.43 -2.09
C ASN A 155 -5.03 -7.61 -2.23
N VAL A 156 -5.82 -6.59 -1.85
CA VAL A 156 -7.29 -6.59 -1.98
C VAL A 156 -7.74 -6.19 -3.38
N CYS A 157 -7.09 -5.20 -4.03
CA CYS A 157 -7.57 -4.61 -5.28
C CYS A 157 -6.49 -4.41 -6.35
N ASP A 158 -5.28 -4.94 -6.13
CA ASP A 158 -4.12 -4.87 -7.01
C ASP A 158 -3.66 -3.43 -7.36
N ALA A 159 -4.02 -2.44 -6.52
CA ALA A 159 -3.53 -1.08 -6.70
C ALA A 159 -2.01 -1.05 -6.51
N HIS A 160 -1.28 -0.47 -7.48
CA HIS A 160 0.13 -0.19 -7.33
C HIS A 160 0.37 0.73 -6.14
N LEU A 161 1.23 0.32 -5.23
CA LEU A 161 1.60 1.08 -4.04
C LEU A 161 3.04 1.57 -4.10
N GLY A 162 3.87 0.85 -4.84
CA GLY A 162 5.27 1.20 -4.96
C GLY A 162 6.20 0.00 -5.04
N HIS A 163 7.41 0.13 -4.49
CA HIS A 163 8.43 -0.93 -4.50
C HIS A 163 9.06 -1.08 -3.11
N VAL A 164 9.54 -2.29 -2.82
CA VAL A 164 10.33 -2.60 -1.64
C VAL A 164 11.79 -2.82 -2.03
N PHE A 165 12.70 -2.37 -1.19
CA PHE A 165 14.14 -2.52 -1.38
C PHE A 165 14.77 -3.10 -0.10
N PRO A 166 15.85 -3.90 -0.20
CA PRO A 166 16.57 -4.43 0.95
C PRO A 166 17.26 -3.36 1.78
#